data_5256ee0ebc204c59cee3c997b2b5cdf6
#
_entry.id   5256ee0ebc204c59cee3c997b2b5cdf6
#
_cell.length_a   1.000
_cell.length_b   1.000
_cell.length_c   1.000
_cell.angle_alpha   90.00
_cell.angle_beta   90.00
_cell.angle_gamma   90.00
#
_symmetry.space_group_name_H-M   'P 1'
#
loop_
_entity.id
_entity.type
_entity.pdbx_description
1 polymer ?
#
loop_
_entity_poly.entity_id
_entity_poly.type
_entity_poly.pdbx_seq_one_letter_code
_entity_poly.pdbx_strand_id
1 'polypeptide(L)'
;MKTLTSSKAFWLLLVICVVTILPFLGLSEYHTKGEPRESIVSYSMLDSGNWILPRNNGGEMAYKPPFFHWSIAAVSAAVNGGQVTEMTSRLPSAIALIAMTLCGFLFFAKRKGVELALLAAFITLTNFELHRAGANCRVDMVLTALTVGALYCLYKWYEKGLKGIPWLAILLMSCGTLTKGPVGTIIPCLVVGIFLLLRGVNFFKAFLLLSAWAILSLILPFCWYVAAYQQGGEEFLALVMEENFGRMTNTMSYNSCVNPWHYNFVTLFAGYVPWTLLVVLSLFSLTYHKFSIQPAAWWKRFTTWIKNMDPVDLFSFTSIVVIFVFYCIPQSKRSVYLMPIYPFIAYFLAKYLFYLVKKQSKVIKVYGSILAVISLLLFTCFIVLKCGLIPETIFQGRHAQDNINFMRAIQNISGAGALFLIAIPTILGIYWWFYQRKNALNNRFLYALVVLTMGLYLALDGAYQPAALNSKSVKFIATEIEKVAPESEGTMYEFIEESLHAAGDPVHYFELNFYLHNRLD
;
A
#
# COMPACT_ATOMS: atom_id res chain seq x y z
N MET A 1 14.34 -22.14 -24.12
CA MET A 1 13.14 -21.33 -23.96
C MET A 1 13.30 -20.05 -24.76
N LYS A 2 12.31 -19.66 -25.59
CA LYS A 2 12.32 -18.32 -26.20
C LYS A 2 12.30 -17.31 -25.05
N THR A 3 13.28 -16.42 -24.98
CA THR A 3 13.36 -15.36 -23.98
C THR A 3 12.11 -14.49 -24.10
N LEU A 4 11.39 -14.29 -22.99
CA LEU A 4 10.20 -13.47 -22.95
C LEU A 4 10.59 -12.02 -23.32
N THR A 5 10.00 -11.47 -24.38
CA THR A 5 10.27 -10.08 -24.76
C THR A 5 9.70 -9.12 -23.72
N SER A 6 10.30 -7.94 -23.56
CA SER A 6 9.84 -6.93 -22.60
C SER A 6 8.36 -6.56 -22.81
N SER A 7 7.89 -6.45 -24.07
CA SER A 7 6.49 -6.16 -24.38
C SER A 7 5.55 -7.29 -23.93
N LYS A 8 5.87 -8.55 -24.21
CA LYS A 8 5.03 -9.67 -23.77
C LYS A 8 4.98 -9.79 -22.25
N ALA A 9 6.12 -9.56 -21.57
CA ALA A 9 6.18 -9.56 -20.12
C ALA A 9 5.35 -8.43 -19.50
N PHE A 10 5.35 -7.25 -20.12
CA PHE A 10 4.54 -6.10 -19.68
C PHE A 10 3.04 -6.42 -19.75
N TRP A 11 2.56 -6.92 -20.89
CA TRP A 11 1.14 -7.25 -21.03
C TRP A 11 0.71 -8.41 -20.13
N LEU A 12 1.56 -9.42 -19.96
CA LEU A 12 1.32 -10.50 -19.00
C LEU A 12 1.17 -9.94 -17.57
N LEU A 13 2.11 -9.08 -17.16
CA LEU A 13 2.09 -8.46 -15.84
C LEU A 13 0.83 -7.59 -15.66
N LEU A 14 0.46 -6.80 -16.66
CA LEU A 14 -0.76 -5.98 -16.63
C LEU A 14 -2.01 -6.85 -16.43
N VAL A 15 -2.17 -7.92 -17.22
CA VAL A 15 -3.32 -8.83 -17.10
C VAL A 15 -3.36 -9.45 -15.71
N ILE A 16 -2.22 -9.89 -15.20
CA ILE A 16 -2.14 -10.48 -13.85
C ILE A 16 -2.54 -9.44 -12.78
N CYS A 17 -2.00 -8.21 -12.84
CA CYS A 17 -2.37 -7.15 -11.90
C CYS A 17 -3.89 -6.86 -11.93
N VAL A 18 -4.47 -6.73 -13.13
CA VAL A 18 -5.90 -6.46 -13.29
C VAL A 18 -6.75 -7.58 -12.70
N VAL A 19 -6.45 -8.83 -13.07
CA VAL A 19 -7.25 -10.01 -12.64
C VAL A 19 -7.11 -10.30 -11.15
N THR A 20 -5.96 -10.01 -10.56
CA THR A 20 -5.72 -10.30 -9.12
C THR A 20 -6.19 -9.20 -8.18
N ILE A 21 -6.52 -8.00 -8.66
CA ILE A 21 -6.90 -6.87 -7.79
C ILE A 21 -8.33 -6.39 -8.09
N LEU A 22 -8.61 -6.00 -9.35
CA LEU A 22 -9.83 -5.24 -9.65
C LEU A 22 -11.15 -5.99 -9.36
N PRO A 23 -11.30 -7.30 -9.61
CA PRO A 23 -12.56 -8.00 -9.39
C PRO A 23 -13.01 -8.04 -7.92
N PHE A 24 -12.09 -7.80 -6.98
CA PHE A 24 -12.33 -8.00 -5.54
C PHE A 24 -12.60 -6.70 -4.78
N LEU A 25 -12.39 -5.52 -5.41
CA LEU A 25 -12.47 -4.22 -4.74
C LEU A 25 -13.83 -3.90 -4.10
N GLY A 26 -14.93 -4.40 -4.69
CA GLY A 26 -16.28 -4.15 -4.21
C GLY A 26 -16.87 -5.27 -3.33
N LEU A 27 -16.13 -6.36 -3.04
CA LEU A 27 -16.66 -7.50 -2.32
C LEU A 27 -16.75 -7.28 -0.81
N SER A 28 -15.85 -6.48 -0.25
CA SER A 28 -15.81 -6.18 1.19
C SER A 28 -16.46 -4.83 1.47
N GLU A 29 -17.40 -4.82 2.41
CA GLU A 29 -18.02 -3.60 2.93
C GLU A 29 -17.10 -2.87 3.90
N TYR A 30 -17.40 -1.62 4.21
CA TYR A 30 -16.66 -0.87 5.21
C TYR A 30 -16.96 -1.36 6.62
N HIS A 31 -15.91 -1.55 7.40
CA HIS A 31 -15.97 -2.10 8.76
C HIS A 31 -15.08 -1.35 9.75
N THR A 32 -14.35 -0.32 9.27
CA THR A 32 -13.50 0.56 10.07
C THR A 32 -13.52 1.97 9.49
N LYS A 33 -13.40 2.98 10.35
CA LYS A 33 -13.46 4.41 9.99
C LYS A 33 -12.48 4.90 8.92
N GLY A 34 -11.45 4.12 8.60
CA GLY A 34 -10.32 4.60 7.77
C GLY A 34 -10.65 4.79 6.29
N GLU A 35 -11.51 3.95 5.70
CA GLU A 35 -11.92 4.04 4.30
C GLU A 35 -13.11 4.98 4.10
N PRO A 36 -14.23 4.82 4.84
CA PRO A 36 -15.41 5.66 4.63
C PRO A 36 -15.13 7.14 4.88
N ARG A 37 -14.23 7.47 5.81
CA ARG A 37 -13.82 8.86 6.04
C ARG A 37 -13.27 9.55 4.79
N GLU A 38 -12.47 8.85 3.97
CA GLU A 38 -11.96 9.41 2.71
C GLU A 38 -13.04 9.39 1.62
N SER A 39 -13.94 8.40 1.65
CA SER A 39 -15.03 8.25 0.67
C SER A 39 -16.11 9.31 0.84
N ILE A 40 -16.48 9.68 2.08
CA ILE A 40 -17.46 10.72 2.38
C ILE A 40 -17.00 12.07 1.83
N VAL A 41 -15.72 12.41 1.93
CA VAL A 41 -15.18 13.65 1.35
C VAL A 41 -15.45 13.72 -0.15
N SER A 42 -15.22 12.60 -0.86
CA SER A 42 -15.47 12.53 -2.31
C SER A 42 -16.96 12.55 -2.66
N TYR A 43 -17.79 11.95 -1.82
CA TYR A 43 -19.25 12.06 -1.92
C TYR A 43 -19.68 13.52 -1.78
N SER A 44 -19.22 14.21 -0.74
CA SER A 44 -19.55 15.64 -0.51
C SER A 44 -19.07 16.56 -1.64
N MET A 45 -17.93 16.24 -2.30
CA MET A 45 -17.47 16.95 -3.49
C MET A 45 -18.46 16.87 -4.64
N LEU A 46 -18.99 15.66 -4.89
CA LEU A 46 -19.94 15.42 -5.99
C LEU A 46 -21.31 15.99 -5.69
N ASP A 47 -21.78 15.87 -4.45
CA ASP A 47 -23.08 16.32 -4.00
C ASP A 47 -23.17 17.85 -3.96
N SER A 48 -22.23 18.52 -3.28
CA SER A 48 -22.19 19.97 -3.15
C SER A 48 -21.62 20.71 -4.35
N GLY A 49 -20.91 20.03 -5.25
CA GLY A 49 -20.13 20.65 -6.33
C GLY A 49 -18.89 21.42 -5.85
N ASN A 50 -18.55 21.38 -4.56
CA ASN A 50 -17.37 22.04 -4.01
C ASN A 50 -16.15 21.08 -4.04
N TRP A 51 -15.29 21.26 -5.04
CA TRP A 51 -14.09 20.46 -5.23
C TRP A 51 -12.84 21.01 -4.52
N ILE A 52 -12.96 22.18 -3.87
CA ILE A 52 -11.82 22.83 -3.20
C ILE A 52 -11.81 22.48 -1.71
N LEU A 53 -12.90 22.79 -1.00
CA LEU A 53 -13.01 22.59 0.45
C LEU A 53 -14.43 22.11 0.80
N PRO A 54 -14.80 20.85 0.46
CA PRO A 54 -16.11 20.32 0.81
C PRO A 54 -16.26 20.18 2.33
N ARG A 55 -17.50 20.13 2.79
CA ARG A 55 -17.83 19.88 4.19
C ARG A 55 -18.55 18.55 4.32
N ASN A 56 -18.30 17.85 5.41
CA ASN A 56 -18.84 16.52 5.71
C ASN A 56 -19.09 16.38 7.21
N ASN A 57 -19.79 15.35 7.63
CA ASN A 57 -20.06 15.05 9.04
C ASN A 57 -20.47 16.29 9.85
N GLY A 58 -21.64 16.89 9.53
CA GLY A 58 -22.12 18.03 10.26
C GLY A 58 -21.40 19.37 10.01
N GLY A 59 -20.71 19.48 8.89
CA GLY A 59 -20.09 20.74 8.48
C GLY A 59 -18.58 20.82 8.68
N GLU A 60 -17.93 19.74 9.11
CA GLU A 60 -16.46 19.68 9.20
C GLU A 60 -15.78 19.95 7.86
N MET A 61 -14.76 20.79 7.85
CA MET A 61 -13.98 21.05 6.65
C MET A 61 -13.06 19.89 6.28
N ALA A 62 -13.07 19.47 5.01
CA ALA A 62 -12.14 18.51 4.47
C ALA A 62 -10.79 19.18 4.15
N TYR A 63 -10.04 19.58 5.17
CA TYR A 63 -8.81 20.39 5.08
C TYR A 63 -7.59 19.68 4.50
N LYS A 64 -7.66 18.36 4.25
CA LYS A 64 -6.55 17.60 3.66
C LYS A 64 -6.43 17.89 2.17
N PRO A 65 -5.17 17.84 1.62
CA PRO A 65 -4.97 18.03 0.18
C PRO A 65 -5.81 17.08 -0.66
N PRO A 66 -6.44 17.54 -1.75
CA PRO A 66 -7.62 16.90 -2.34
C PRO A 66 -7.35 15.87 -3.43
N PHE A 67 -6.11 15.67 -3.90
CA PHE A 67 -5.83 14.87 -5.10
C PHE A 67 -6.38 13.44 -5.03
N PHE A 68 -6.32 12.80 -3.86
CA PHE A 68 -6.88 11.48 -3.66
C PHE A 68 -8.41 11.49 -3.78
N HIS A 69 -9.06 12.46 -3.13
CA HIS A 69 -10.52 12.63 -3.16
C HIS A 69 -11.00 13.01 -4.55
N TRP A 70 -10.28 13.90 -5.26
CA TRP A 70 -10.54 14.17 -6.67
C TRP A 70 -10.47 12.91 -7.54
N SER A 71 -9.51 12.04 -7.25
CA SER A 71 -9.38 10.77 -7.99
C SER A 71 -10.57 9.85 -7.76
N ILE A 72 -11.07 9.76 -6.52
CA ILE A 72 -12.27 8.98 -6.19
C ILE A 72 -13.50 9.60 -6.87
N ALA A 73 -13.72 10.90 -6.72
CA ALA A 73 -14.85 11.60 -7.32
C ALA A 73 -14.85 11.48 -8.85
N ALA A 74 -13.70 11.67 -9.51
CA ALA A 74 -13.56 11.52 -10.95
C ALA A 74 -13.86 10.09 -11.43
N VAL A 75 -13.36 9.08 -10.72
CA VAL A 75 -13.63 7.67 -11.02
C VAL A 75 -15.10 7.35 -10.80
N SER A 76 -15.70 7.79 -9.70
CA SER A 76 -17.13 7.59 -9.42
C SER A 76 -18.01 8.22 -10.49
N ALA A 77 -17.69 9.44 -10.93
CA ALA A 77 -18.39 10.10 -12.02
C ALA A 77 -18.26 9.35 -13.36
N ALA A 78 -17.06 8.82 -13.65
CA ALA A 78 -16.81 8.16 -14.93
C ALA A 78 -17.38 6.73 -15.02
N VAL A 79 -17.37 5.98 -13.90
CA VAL A 79 -17.65 4.52 -13.90
C VAL A 79 -19.04 4.22 -13.35
N ASN A 80 -19.57 5.04 -12.44
CA ASN A 80 -20.78 4.75 -11.68
C ASN A 80 -21.77 5.94 -11.60
N GLY A 81 -21.78 6.81 -12.58
CA GLY A 81 -22.74 7.91 -12.66
C GLY A 81 -22.70 8.91 -11.50
N GLY A 82 -21.54 9.02 -10.82
CA GLY A 82 -21.34 9.91 -9.66
C GLY A 82 -21.57 9.26 -8.30
N GLN A 83 -22.04 8.02 -8.26
CA GLN A 83 -22.23 7.32 -7.00
C GLN A 83 -20.90 6.79 -6.46
N VAL A 84 -20.54 7.21 -5.25
CA VAL A 84 -19.36 6.73 -4.52
C VAL A 84 -19.69 5.42 -3.84
N THR A 85 -18.95 4.37 -4.17
CA THR A 85 -19.11 3.03 -3.61
C THR A 85 -17.78 2.51 -3.07
N GLU A 86 -17.78 1.38 -2.38
CA GLU A 86 -16.55 0.71 -1.91
C GLU A 86 -15.59 0.45 -3.08
N MET A 87 -16.13 0.00 -4.23
CA MET A 87 -15.34 -0.27 -5.42
C MET A 87 -14.73 1.02 -5.99
N THR A 88 -15.53 2.08 -6.21
CA THR A 88 -15.03 3.32 -6.82
C THR A 88 -14.06 4.06 -5.92
N SER A 89 -14.22 3.96 -4.60
CA SER A 89 -13.31 4.56 -3.61
C SER A 89 -11.94 3.87 -3.57
N ARG A 90 -11.90 2.55 -3.76
CA ARG A 90 -10.66 1.74 -3.75
C ARG A 90 -9.92 1.77 -5.09
N LEU A 91 -10.63 2.05 -6.18
CA LEU A 91 -10.08 1.99 -7.54
C LEU A 91 -8.86 2.91 -7.75
N PRO A 92 -8.78 4.16 -7.24
CA PRO A 92 -7.57 4.97 -7.35
C PRO A 92 -6.34 4.32 -6.70
N SER A 93 -6.48 3.67 -5.53
CA SER A 93 -5.40 2.94 -4.87
C SER A 93 -4.95 1.72 -5.69
N ALA A 94 -5.90 0.98 -6.26
CA ALA A 94 -5.61 -0.17 -7.11
C ALA A 94 -4.87 0.24 -8.39
N ILE A 95 -5.32 1.30 -9.07
CA ILE A 95 -4.65 1.86 -10.25
C ILE A 95 -3.23 2.33 -9.88
N ALA A 96 -3.05 2.97 -8.72
CA ALA A 96 -1.76 3.43 -8.24
C ALA A 96 -0.78 2.25 -8.03
N LEU A 97 -1.22 1.16 -7.40
CA LEU A 97 -0.41 -0.05 -7.22
C LEU A 97 -0.04 -0.67 -8.57
N ILE A 98 -0.99 -0.83 -9.47
CA ILE A 98 -0.78 -1.39 -10.82
C ILE A 98 0.22 -0.52 -11.59
N ALA A 99 -0.01 0.78 -11.66
CA ALA A 99 0.86 1.72 -12.36
C ALA A 99 2.28 1.72 -11.80
N MET A 100 2.44 1.75 -10.47
CA MET A 100 3.74 1.68 -9.81
C MET A 100 4.48 0.37 -10.14
N THR A 101 3.78 -0.76 -10.11
CA THR A 101 4.35 -2.09 -10.42
C THR A 101 4.81 -2.15 -11.88
N LEU A 102 4.00 -1.68 -12.82
CA LEU A 102 4.34 -1.63 -14.25
C LEU A 102 5.49 -0.66 -14.55
N CYS A 103 5.49 0.53 -13.93
CA CYS A 103 6.58 1.50 -14.04
C CYS A 103 7.89 0.94 -13.48
N GLY A 104 7.84 0.24 -12.35
CA GLY A 104 8.97 -0.47 -11.75
C GLY A 104 9.52 -1.55 -12.67
N PHE A 105 8.62 -2.37 -13.25
CA PHE A 105 9.01 -3.36 -14.25
C PHE A 105 9.75 -2.71 -15.43
N LEU A 106 9.18 -1.67 -16.05
CA LEU A 106 9.81 -0.97 -17.18
C LEU A 106 11.14 -0.32 -16.80
N PHE A 107 11.23 0.24 -15.58
CA PHE A 107 12.45 0.85 -15.07
C PHE A 107 13.58 -0.16 -14.93
N PHE A 108 13.33 -1.29 -14.29
CA PHE A 108 14.34 -2.33 -14.05
C PHE A 108 14.60 -3.19 -15.28
N ALA A 109 13.59 -3.51 -16.10
CA ALA A 109 13.75 -4.34 -17.30
C ALA A 109 14.74 -3.74 -18.30
N LYS A 110 14.67 -2.42 -18.52
CA LYS A 110 15.61 -1.70 -19.39
C LYS A 110 17.06 -1.76 -18.90
N ARG A 111 17.28 -1.87 -17.57
CA ARG A 111 18.60 -1.70 -16.94
C ARG A 111 19.20 -2.99 -16.41
N LYS A 112 18.37 -3.93 -16.01
CA LYS A 112 18.78 -5.17 -15.29
C LYS A 112 18.23 -6.45 -15.91
N GLY A 113 17.50 -6.34 -17.00
CA GLY A 113 16.92 -7.47 -17.71
C GLY A 113 15.50 -7.82 -17.28
N VAL A 114 14.77 -8.43 -18.22
CA VAL A 114 13.32 -8.69 -18.11
C VAL A 114 12.99 -9.66 -16.99
N GLU A 115 13.74 -10.76 -16.84
CA GLU A 115 13.45 -11.79 -15.83
C GLU A 115 13.53 -11.24 -14.41
N LEU A 116 14.60 -10.48 -14.10
CA LEU A 116 14.78 -9.88 -12.79
C LEU A 116 13.71 -8.83 -12.49
N ALA A 117 13.40 -7.99 -13.47
CA ALA A 117 12.38 -6.96 -13.35
C ALA A 117 10.99 -7.56 -13.15
N LEU A 118 10.66 -8.64 -13.85
CA LEU A 118 9.39 -9.33 -13.72
C LEU A 118 9.23 -9.95 -12.32
N LEU A 119 10.28 -10.62 -11.82
CA LEU A 119 10.25 -11.16 -10.46
C LEU A 119 10.14 -10.06 -9.40
N ALA A 120 10.87 -8.95 -9.55
CA ALA A 120 10.77 -7.80 -8.65
C ALA A 120 9.34 -7.18 -8.67
N ALA A 121 8.72 -7.08 -9.84
CA ALA A 121 7.35 -6.62 -9.98
C ALA A 121 6.35 -7.54 -9.27
N PHE A 122 6.50 -8.87 -9.41
CA PHE A 122 5.66 -9.83 -8.71
C PHE A 122 5.84 -9.77 -7.19
N ILE A 123 7.07 -9.62 -6.70
CA ILE A 123 7.34 -9.44 -5.26
C ILE A 123 6.71 -8.13 -4.76
N THR A 124 6.76 -7.06 -5.57
CA THR A 124 6.09 -5.79 -5.26
C THR A 124 4.58 -5.96 -5.14
N LEU A 125 3.96 -6.71 -6.05
CA LEU A 125 2.52 -6.96 -6.07
C LEU A 125 2.04 -7.86 -4.91
N THR A 126 2.89 -8.78 -4.46
CA THR A 126 2.52 -9.85 -3.52
C THR A 126 3.09 -9.68 -2.11
N ASN A 127 3.65 -8.54 -1.75
CA ASN A 127 3.89 -8.25 -0.35
C ASN A 127 2.61 -7.71 0.32
N PHE A 128 2.44 -8.04 1.58
CA PHE A 128 1.20 -7.78 2.33
C PHE A 128 0.81 -6.30 2.37
N GLU A 129 1.75 -5.41 2.69
CA GLU A 129 1.41 -3.99 2.92
C GLU A 129 0.97 -3.28 1.64
N LEU A 130 1.70 -3.48 0.51
CA LEU A 130 1.30 -2.86 -0.76
C LEU A 130 0.03 -3.50 -1.33
N HIS A 131 -0.11 -4.82 -1.21
CA HIS A 131 -1.31 -5.51 -1.67
C HIS A 131 -2.55 -5.01 -0.93
N ARG A 132 -2.48 -5.01 0.41
CA ARG A 132 -3.55 -4.48 1.27
C ARG A 132 -3.86 -3.01 0.98
N ALA A 133 -2.83 -2.16 0.80
CA ALA A 133 -3.03 -0.74 0.53
C ALA A 133 -3.62 -0.50 -0.87
N GLY A 134 -3.30 -1.33 -1.86
CA GLY A 134 -3.86 -1.27 -3.20
C GLY A 134 -5.30 -1.77 -3.30
N ALA A 135 -5.71 -2.69 -2.41
CA ALA A 135 -7.07 -3.21 -2.35
C ALA A 135 -8.02 -2.37 -1.48
N ASN A 136 -7.51 -1.35 -0.77
CA ASN A 136 -8.28 -0.51 0.14
C ASN A 136 -8.26 0.96 -0.30
N CYS A 137 -9.22 1.75 0.18
CA CYS A 137 -9.26 3.20 -0.03
C CYS A 137 -8.18 3.88 0.84
N ARG A 138 -6.97 4.07 0.26
CA ARG A 138 -5.78 4.53 0.98
C ARG A 138 -5.03 5.64 0.26
N VAL A 139 -5.05 6.83 0.84
CA VAL A 139 -4.25 8.01 0.43
C VAL A 139 -2.78 7.66 0.26
N ASP A 140 -2.24 6.86 1.19
CA ASP A 140 -0.82 6.48 1.23
C ASP A 140 -0.39 5.64 0.02
N MET A 141 -1.30 4.85 -0.59
CA MET A 141 -0.96 4.08 -1.79
C MET A 141 -0.75 4.98 -3.00
N VAL A 142 -1.61 5.97 -3.18
CA VAL A 142 -1.49 6.95 -4.27
C VAL A 142 -0.23 7.79 -4.08
N LEU A 143 0.02 8.30 -2.86
CA LEU A 143 1.28 9.00 -2.54
C LEU A 143 2.51 8.14 -2.84
N THR A 144 2.48 6.86 -2.48
CA THR A 144 3.57 5.92 -2.75
C THR A 144 3.87 5.80 -4.24
N ALA A 145 2.84 5.59 -5.06
CA ALA A 145 3.00 5.46 -6.50
C ALA A 145 3.53 6.75 -7.15
N LEU A 146 3.04 7.91 -6.72
CA LEU A 146 3.52 9.22 -7.18
C LEU A 146 4.99 9.46 -6.77
N THR A 147 5.35 9.15 -5.53
CA THR A 147 6.72 9.28 -5.01
C THR A 147 7.70 8.37 -5.77
N VAL A 148 7.37 7.08 -5.92
CA VAL A 148 8.20 6.11 -6.64
C VAL A 148 8.29 6.46 -8.13
N GLY A 149 7.19 6.89 -8.73
CA GLY A 149 7.16 7.38 -10.11
C GLY A 149 8.06 8.60 -10.31
N ALA A 150 8.01 9.58 -9.40
CA ALA A 150 8.90 10.76 -9.41
C ALA A 150 10.36 10.35 -9.30
N LEU A 151 10.70 9.41 -8.40
CA LEU A 151 12.04 8.86 -8.25
C LEU A 151 12.54 8.22 -9.55
N TYR A 152 11.75 7.39 -10.22
CA TYR A 152 12.13 6.81 -11.51
C TYR A 152 12.33 7.87 -12.61
N CYS A 153 11.50 8.91 -12.63
CA CYS A 153 11.63 10.01 -13.59
C CYS A 153 12.89 10.87 -13.32
N LEU A 154 13.19 11.15 -12.06
CA LEU A 154 14.41 11.88 -11.68
C LEU A 154 15.67 11.06 -11.94
N TYR A 155 15.62 9.73 -11.76
CA TYR A 155 16.72 8.86 -12.17
C TYR A 155 16.95 8.90 -13.70
N LYS A 156 15.88 8.87 -14.51
CA LYS A 156 15.98 9.04 -15.97
C LYS A 156 16.60 10.41 -16.35
N TRP A 157 16.29 11.45 -15.60
CA TRP A 157 16.87 12.77 -15.77
C TRP A 157 18.38 12.77 -15.42
N TYR A 158 18.78 12.05 -14.36
CA TYR A 158 20.20 11.81 -14.07
C TYR A 158 20.91 11.10 -15.23
N GLU A 159 20.33 10.06 -15.81
CA GLU A 159 20.89 9.34 -16.97
C GLU A 159 21.07 10.25 -18.21
N LYS A 160 20.29 11.31 -18.33
CA LYS A 160 20.43 12.34 -19.37
C LYS A 160 21.52 13.39 -19.05
N GLY A 161 22.33 13.16 -18.01
CA GLY A 161 23.38 14.09 -17.57
C GLY A 161 22.83 15.35 -16.91
N LEU A 162 21.68 15.30 -16.27
CA LEU A 162 20.98 16.42 -15.62
C LEU A 162 20.56 17.52 -16.61
N LYS A 163 20.30 17.17 -17.87
CA LYS A 163 19.88 18.10 -18.91
C LYS A 163 18.36 18.13 -19.06
N GLY A 164 17.84 19.33 -19.32
CA GLY A 164 16.40 19.57 -19.52
C GLY A 164 15.59 19.53 -18.22
N ILE A 165 14.32 19.87 -18.32
CA ILE A 165 13.38 19.92 -17.20
C ILE A 165 12.67 18.57 -17.10
N PRO A 166 12.65 17.93 -15.92
CA PRO A 166 11.96 16.65 -15.72
C PRO A 166 10.44 16.86 -15.43
N TRP A 167 9.69 17.39 -16.40
CA TRP A 167 8.30 17.80 -16.24
C TRP A 167 7.42 16.72 -15.59
N LEU A 168 7.57 15.45 -15.99
CA LEU A 168 6.77 14.38 -15.41
C LEU A 168 7.11 14.15 -13.93
N ALA A 169 8.39 14.30 -13.53
CA ALA A 169 8.75 14.20 -12.12
C ALA A 169 8.15 15.35 -11.32
N ILE A 170 8.20 16.58 -11.86
CA ILE A 170 7.62 17.78 -11.24
C ILE A 170 6.12 17.59 -11.06
N LEU A 171 5.40 17.13 -12.07
CA LEU A 171 3.96 16.85 -12.00
C LEU A 171 3.64 15.78 -10.93
N LEU A 172 4.41 14.67 -10.91
CA LEU A 172 4.20 13.60 -9.92
C LEU A 172 4.49 14.08 -8.48
N MET A 173 5.51 14.92 -8.28
CA MET A 173 5.78 15.56 -6.98
C MET A 173 4.65 16.52 -6.58
N SER A 174 4.14 17.30 -7.52
CA SER A 174 3.01 18.22 -7.33
C SER A 174 1.74 17.46 -6.90
N CYS A 175 1.37 16.41 -7.63
CA CYS A 175 0.25 15.55 -7.28
C CYS A 175 0.49 14.83 -5.93
N GLY A 176 1.72 14.42 -5.64
CA GLY A 176 2.11 13.84 -4.35
C GLY A 176 1.90 14.81 -3.20
N THR A 177 2.27 16.07 -3.38
CA THR A 177 2.03 17.14 -2.39
C THR A 177 0.53 17.43 -2.24
N LEU A 178 -0.23 17.44 -3.33
CA LEU A 178 -1.71 17.52 -3.30
C LEU A 178 -2.38 16.26 -2.75
N THR A 179 -1.65 15.17 -2.52
CA THR A 179 -2.18 13.94 -1.91
C THR A 179 -2.01 13.95 -0.39
N LYS A 180 -0.85 14.37 0.11
CA LYS A 180 -0.53 14.27 1.56
C LYS A 180 0.42 15.36 2.08
N GLY A 181 0.48 16.50 1.41
CA GLY A 181 1.32 17.62 1.83
C GLY A 181 2.79 17.50 1.39
N PRO A 182 3.71 18.27 2.01
CA PRO A 182 5.07 18.51 1.51
C PRO A 182 5.94 17.27 1.28
N VAL A 183 5.63 16.15 1.93
CA VAL A 183 6.37 14.89 1.79
C VAL A 183 6.42 14.38 0.34
N GLY A 184 5.40 14.71 -0.48
CA GLY A 184 5.34 14.37 -1.90
C GLY A 184 6.49 14.99 -2.72
N THR A 185 7.00 16.16 -2.32
CA THR A 185 8.13 16.85 -2.94
C THR A 185 9.45 16.59 -2.20
N ILE A 186 9.42 16.62 -0.85
CA ILE A 186 10.63 16.52 -0.03
C ILE A 186 11.34 15.17 -0.23
N ILE A 187 10.61 14.06 -0.20
CA ILE A 187 11.19 12.71 -0.28
C ILE A 187 11.93 12.48 -1.61
N PRO A 188 11.32 12.71 -2.79
CA PRO A 188 12.04 12.55 -4.06
C PRO A 188 13.28 13.45 -4.18
N CYS A 189 13.19 14.71 -3.74
CA CYS A 189 14.31 15.62 -3.79
C CYS A 189 15.45 15.19 -2.84
N LEU A 190 15.12 14.76 -1.62
CA LEU A 190 16.09 14.28 -0.65
C LEU A 190 16.83 13.02 -1.12
N VAL A 191 16.08 12.02 -1.59
CA VAL A 191 16.65 10.77 -2.11
C VAL A 191 17.58 11.04 -3.28
N VAL A 192 17.12 11.80 -4.27
CA VAL A 192 17.91 12.08 -5.48
C VAL A 192 19.08 13.01 -5.15
N GLY A 193 18.92 13.97 -4.24
CA GLY A 193 20.00 14.84 -3.77
C GLY A 193 21.15 14.01 -3.19
N ILE A 194 20.86 13.11 -2.25
CA ILE A 194 21.87 12.23 -1.65
C ILE A 194 22.49 11.30 -2.72
N PHE A 195 21.68 10.73 -3.60
CA PHE A 195 22.18 9.89 -4.70
C PHE A 195 23.15 10.66 -5.61
N LEU A 196 22.82 11.90 -6.01
CA LEU A 196 23.69 12.73 -6.86
C LEU A 196 25.02 13.06 -6.16
N LEU A 197 25.00 13.34 -4.87
CA LEU A 197 26.22 13.57 -4.08
C LEU A 197 27.10 12.31 -4.03
N LEU A 198 26.49 11.14 -3.81
CA LEU A 198 27.20 9.85 -3.83
C LEU A 198 27.80 9.53 -5.21
N ARG A 199 27.20 10.07 -6.29
CA ARG A 199 27.71 9.98 -7.66
C ARG A 199 28.74 11.08 -8.01
N GLY A 200 29.14 11.90 -7.03
CA GLY A 200 30.15 12.94 -7.21
C GLY A 200 29.67 14.21 -7.92
N VAL A 201 28.36 14.41 -8.01
CA VAL A 201 27.81 15.68 -8.52
C VAL A 201 28.08 16.78 -7.49
N ASN A 202 28.49 17.97 -7.96
CA ASN A 202 28.71 19.11 -7.09
C ASN A 202 27.48 19.48 -6.27
N PHE A 203 27.67 19.73 -4.97
CA PHE A 203 26.58 20.03 -4.02
C PHE A 203 25.73 21.22 -4.48
N PHE A 204 26.33 22.35 -4.82
CA PHE A 204 25.56 23.53 -5.22
C PHE A 204 24.76 23.30 -6.51
N LYS A 205 25.32 22.56 -7.46
CA LYS A 205 24.61 22.19 -8.70
C LYS A 205 23.40 21.29 -8.38
N ALA A 206 23.59 20.26 -7.58
CA ALA A 206 22.50 19.36 -7.18
C ALA A 206 21.42 20.11 -6.40
N PHE A 207 21.83 20.94 -5.43
CA PHE A 207 20.93 21.73 -4.60
C PHE A 207 20.10 22.72 -5.42
N LEU A 208 20.73 23.53 -6.27
CA LEU A 208 20.04 24.53 -7.09
C LEU A 208 19.02 23.89 -8.05
N LEU A 209 19.41 22.81 -8.73
CA LEU A 209 18.51 22.13 -9.66
C LEU A 209 17.33 21.50 -8.93
N LEU A 210 17.56 20.76 -7.84
CA LEU A 210 16.48 20.11 -7.10
C LEU A 210 15.58 21.13 -6.40
N SER A 211 16.12 22.24 -5.89
CA SER A 211 15.33 23.34 -5.34
C SER A 211 14.43 23.98 -6.40
N ALA A 212 14.95 24.19 -7.63
CA ALA A 212 14.13 24.69 -8.73
C ALA A 212 12.97 23.75 -9.07
N TRP A 213 13.22 22.43 -9.14
CA TRP A 213 12.17 21.45 -9.39
C TRP A 213 11.19 21.31 -8.24
N ALA A 214 11.65 21.44 -6.99
CA ALA A 214 10.80 21.49 -5.81
C ALA A 214 9.87 22.71 -5.86
N ILE A 215 10.39 23.91 -6.10
CA ILE A 215 9.59 25.14 -6.21
C ILE A 215 8.54 25.00 -7.32
N LEU A 216 8.92 24.53 -8.51
CA LEU A 216 7.98 24.31 -9.60
C LEU A 216 6.88 23.29 -9.23
N SER A 217 7.22 22.24 -8.46
CA SER A 217 6.24 21.24 -8.04
C SER A 217 5.27 21.78 -6.97
N LEU A 218 5.60 22.84 -6.28
CA LEU A 218 4.73 23.45 -5.24
C LEU A 218 3.73 24.46 -5.81
N ILE A 219 3.81 24.84 -7.10
CA ILE A 219 2.91 25.85 -7.69
C ILE A 219 1.45 25.40 -7.61
N LEU A 220 1.11 24.21 -8.12
CA LEU A 220 -0.29 23.71 -8.08
C LEU A 220 -0.80 23.51 -6.64
N PRO A 221 -0.05 22.86 -5.72
CA PRO A 221 -0.42 22.81 -4.31
C PRO A 221 -0.67 24.19 -3.71
N PHE A 222 0.20 25.15 -3.96
CA PHE A 222 0.04 26.52 -3.46
C PHE A 222 -1.26 27.17 -3.95
N CYS A 223 -1.59 27.03 -5.24
CA CYS A 223 -2.85 27.54 -5.79
C CYS A 223 -4.07 26.94 -5.07
N TRP A 224 -4.01 25.62 -4.77
CA TRP A 224 -5.10 24.98 -4.02
C TRP A 224 -5.18 25.49 -2.57
N TYR A 225 -4.05 25.61 -1.87
CA TYR A 225 -4.05 26.14 -0.50
C TYR A 225 -4.61 27.58 -0.42
N VAL A 226 -4.29 28.42 -1.40
CA VAL A 226 -4.84 29.78 -1.49
C VAL A 226 -6.35 29.74 -1.70
N ALA A 227 -6.84 28.91 -2.64
CA ALA A 227 -8.27 28.78 -2.90
C ALA A 227 -9.03 28.21 -1.68
N ALA A 228 -8.46 27.24 -0.98
CA ALA A 228 -9.04 26.67 0.23
C ALA A 228 -9.07 27.67 1.39
N TYR A 229 -8.00 28.47 1.55
CA TYR A 229 -7.96 29.54 2.53
C TYR A 229 -9.04 30.61 2.25
N GLN A 230 -9.29 30.95 0.99
CA GLN A 230 -10.37 31.89 0.62
C GLN A 230 -11.76 31.37 1.03
N GLN A 231 -11.96 30.06 1.10
CA GLN A 231 -13.24 29.45 1.52
C GLN A 231 -13.32 29.19 3.04
N GLY A 232 -12.22 28.79 3.67
CA GLY A 232 -12.20 28.34 5.07
C GLY A 232 -11.54 29.30 6.06
N GLY A 233 -10.87 30.35 5.58
CA GLY A 233 -10.25 31.38 6.40
C GLY A 233 -9.21 30.86 7.41
N GLU A 234 -9.17 31.52 8.57
CA GLU A 234 -8.22 31.20 9.66
C GLU A 234 -8.44 29.81 10.26
N GLU A 235 -9.68 29.30 10.28
CA GLU A 235 -9.99 27.96 10.75
C GLU A 235 -9.31 26.90 9.87
N PHE A 236 -9.39 27.03 8.54
CA PHE A 236 -8.67 26.17 7.62
C PHE A 236 -7.16 26.23 7.84
N LEU A 237 -6.60 27.43 8.02
CA LEU A 237 -5.16 27.61 8.24
C LEU A 237 -4.71 26.93 9.53
N ALA A 238 -5.47 27.06 10.62
CA ALA A 238 -5.18 26.40 11.89
C ALA A 238 -5.13 24.88 11.75
N LEU A 239 -6.13 24.27 11.09
CA LEU A 239 -6.18 22.82 10.83
C LEU A 239 -4.99 22.34 9.99
N VAL A 240 -4.62 23.09 8.95
CA VAL A 240 -3.47 22.76 8.09
C VAL A 240 -2.15 22.85 8.85
N MET A 241 -1.97 23.87 9.68
CA MET A 241 -0.78 24.05 10.50
C MET A 241 -0.66 22.91 11.52
N GLU A 242 -1.74 22.55 12.20
CA GLU A 242 -1.77 21.44 13.14
C GLU A 242 -1.43 20.12 12.45
N GLU A 243 -2.04 19.80 11.32
CA GLU A 243 -1.80 18.53 10.61
C GLU A 243 -0.36 18.39 10.09
N ASN A 244 0.25 19.47 9.61
CA ASN A 244 1.60 19.40 9.02
C ASN A 244 2.72 19.56 10.05
N PHE A 245 2.56 20.44 11.03
CA PHE A 245 3.60 20.76 12.03
C PHE A 245 3.33 20.09 13.37
N GLY A 246 2.09 19.99 13.81
CA GLY A 246 1.72 19.35 15.07
C GLY A 246 2.16 17.88 15.15
N ARG A 247 2.15 17.15 14.04
CA ARG A 247 2.69 15.78 13.96
C ARG A 247 4.19 15.69 14.17
N MET A 248 4.96 16.69 13.80
CA MET A 248 6.41 16.72 14.01
C MET A 248 6.75 17.07 15.45
N THR A 249 6.00 18.01 16.04
CA THR A 249 6.21 18.56 17.39
C THR A 249 5.46 17.80 18.48
N ASN A 250 4.55 16.89 18.10
CA ASN A 250 3.63 16.18 19.01
C ASN A 250 2.70 17.14 19.79
N THR A 251 2.27 18.21 19.14
CA THR A 251 1.34 19.22 19.69
C THR A 251 -0.06 19.13 19.07
N MET A 252 -0.49 17.91 18.72
CA MET A 252 -1.81 17.68 18.13
C MET A 252 -2.90 17.70 19.20
N SER A 253 -4.06 18.23 18.87
CA SER A 253 -5.27 18.22 19.70
C SER A 253 -5.88 16.83 19.88
N TYR A 254 -5.52 15.88 19.01
CA TYR A 254 -5.99 14.49 19.07
C TYR A 254 -4.83 13.49 19.18
N ASN A 255 -5.14 12.26 19.64
CA ASN A 255 -4.15 11.19 19.82
C ASN A 255 -3.47 10.83 18.49
N SER A 256 -2.22 11.27 18.32
CA SER A 256 -1.38 10.82 17.22
C SER A 256 -0.81 9.41 17.51
N CYS A 257 -0.61 8.61 16.45
CA CYS A 257 -0.03 7.27 16.59
C CYS A 257 1.45 7.36 16.98
N VAL A 258 1.75 7.71 18.24
CA VAL A 258 3.11 7.73 18.77
C VAL A 258 3.60 6.29 18.93
N ASN A 259 4.70 5.98 18.27
CA ASN A 259 5.27 4.64 18.29
C ASN A 259 6.77 4.69 18.57
N PRO A 260 7.33 3.67 19.26
CA PRO A 260 8.73 3.62 19.63
C PRO A 260 9.66 3.57 18.40
N TRP A 261 10.95 3.83 18.60
CA TRP A 261 11.94 3.90 17.52
C TRP A 261 12.03 2.61 16.67
N HIS A 262 11.83 1.45 17.29
CA HIS A 262 11.91 0.15 16.60
C HIS A 262 10.65 -0.21 15.79
N TYR A 263 9.57 0.54 15.91
CA TYR A 263 8.29 0.28 15.24
C TYR A 263 8.45 0.09 13.73
N ASN A 264 9.23 0.96 13.08
CA ASN A 264 9.44 0.90 11.63
C ASN A 264 10.17 -0.38 11.18
N PHE A 265 11.04 -0.93 12.00
CA PHE A 265 11.69 -2.23 11.71
C PHE A 265 10.66 -3.36 11.77
N VAL A 266 9.88 -3.42 12.84
CA VAL A 266 8.86 -4.47 13.03
C VAL A 266 7.82 -4.42 11.90
N THR A 267 7.32 -3.23 11.58
CA THR A 267 6.30 -3.06 10.54
C THR A 267 6.83 -3.34 9.14
N LEU A 268 8.11 -3.04 8.86
CA LEU A 268 8.74 -3.41 7.59
C LEU A 268 8.81 -4.94 7.43
N PHE A 269 9.23 -5.66 8.47
CA PHE A 269 9.27 -7.13 8.45
C PHE A 269 7.87 -7.73 8.30
N ALA A 270 6.90 -7.24 9.04
CA ALA A 270 5.51 -7.70 8.96
C ALA A 270 4.87 -7.36 7.61
N GLY A 271 5.06 -6.15 7.11
CA GLY A 271 4.49 -5.70 5.84
C GLY A 271 5.05 -6.40 4.61
N TYR A 272 6.23 -7.01 4.73
CA TYR A 272 6.85 -7.76 3.63
C TYR A 272 6.48 -9.26 3.59
N VAL A 273 5.60 -9.72 4.48
CA VAL A 273 5.04 -11.09 4.42
C VAL A 273 4.37 -11.31 3.05
N PRO A 274 4.49 -12.50 2.42
CA PRO A 274 5.12 -13.71 2.96
C PRO A 274 6.64 -13.79 2.69
N TRP A 275 7.22 -12.85 1.96
CA TRP A 275 8.62 -12.88 1.54
C TRP A 275 9.61 -12.76 2.69
N THR A 276 9.24 -12.08 3.78
CA THR A 276 10.05 -12.01 5.00
C THR A 276 10.39 -13.39 5.55
N LEU A 277 9.43 -14.32 5.53
CA LEU A 277 9.67 -15.70 5.96
C LEU A 277 10.77 -16.38 5.15
N LEU A 278 10.78 -16.18 3.83
CA LEU A 278 11.83 -16.72 2.96
C LEU A 278 13.20 -16.14 3.33
N VAL A 279 13.28 -14.82 3.57
CA VAL A 279 14.52 -14.15 3.98
C VAL A 279 15.02 -14.73 5.29
N VAL A 280 14.16 -14.84 6.31
CA VAL A 280 14.51 -15.41 7.63
C VAL A 280 15.01 -16.86 7.49
N LEU A 281 14.28 -17.70 6.77
CA LEU A 281 14.70 -19.10 6.54
C LEU A 281 16.05 -19.17 5.82
N SER A 282 16.33 -18.25 4.91
CA SER A 282 17.56 -18.25 4.14
C SER A 282 18.79 -17.95 5.00
N LEU A 283 18.64 -17.20 6.10
CA LEU A 283 19.74 -16.93 7.03
C LEU A 283 20.34 -18.21 7.61
N PHE A 284 19.54 -19.26 7.81
CA PHE A 284 20.01 -20.56 8.29
C PHE A 284 20.75 -21.39 7.24
N SER A 285 20.69 -21.00 5.96
CA SER A 285 21.36 -21.71 4.86
C SER A 285 22.62 -21.02 4.34
N LEU A 286 22.91 -19.82 4.85
CA LEU A 286 24.10 -19.06 4.46
C LEU A 286 25.33 -19.55 5.21
N THR A 287 26.47 -19.57 4.51
CA THR A 287 27.79 -19.79 5.14
C THR A 287 28.33 -18.45 5.62
N TYR A 288 28.48 -18.32 6.91
CA TYR A 288 29.02 -17.11 7.52
C TYR A 288 30.53 -17.19 7.63
N HIS A 289 31.24 -16.21 7.05
CA HIS A 289 32.66 -16.03 7.30
C HIS A 289 32.87 -15.25 8.60
N LYS A 290 33.93 -15.63 9.35
CA LYS A 290 34.30 -14.87 10.56
C LYS A 290 34.56 -13.41 10.21
N PHE A 291 33.84 -12.53 10.87
CA PHE A 291 33.97 -11.09 10.67
C PHE A 291 35.17 -10.58 11.46
N SER A 292 36.20 -10.08 10.77
CA SER A 292 37.31 -9.37 11.42
C SER A 292 36.89 -7.92 11.65
N ILE A 293 36.64 -7.53 12.90
CA ILE A 293 36.18 -6.21 13.27
C ILE A 293 37.41 -5.29 13.46
N GLN A 294 37.91 -4.72 12.37
CA GLN A 294 38.75 -3.53 12.43
C GLN A 294 37.92 -2.34 11.90
N PRO A 295 37.49 -1.40 12.78
CA PRO A 295 36.55 -0.34 12.38
C PRO A 295 37.02 0.50 11.18
N ALA A 296 38.31 0.85 11.14
CA ALA A 296 38.89 1.63 10.04
C ALA A 296 38.90 0.88 8.71
N ALA A 297 39.19 -0.44 8.74
CA ALA A 297 39.14 -1.29 7.55
C ALA A 297 37.70 -1.49 7.05
N TRP A 298 36.73 -1.60 7.97
CA TRP A 298 35.32 -1.71 7.63
C TRP A 298 34.81 -0.45 6.94
N TRP A 299 35.12 0.75 7.47
CA TRP A 299 34.73 2.03 6.88
C TRP A 299 35.31 2.22 5.47
N LYS A 300 36.57 1.89 5.27
CA LYS A 300 37.21 1.92 3.93
C LYS A 300 36.54 0.94 2.97
N ARG A 301 36.23 -0.27 3.40
CA ARG A 301 35.49 -1.27 2.58
C ARG A 301 34.10 -0.78 2.23
N PHE A 302 33.36 -0.23 3.19
CA PHE A 302 32.01 0.29 2.99
C PHE A 302 31.99 1.45 2.00
N THR A 303 32.87 2.44 2.15
CA THR A 303 32.96 3.58 1.24
C THR A 303 33.39 3.14 -0.17
N THR A 304 34.31 2.19 -0.29
CA THR A 304 34.72 1.61 -1.57
C THR A 304 33.58 0.83 -2.21
N TRP A 305 32.83 0.07 -1.43
CA TRP A 305 31.66 -0.67 -1.91
C TRP A 305 30.59 0.28 -2.46
N ILE A 306 30.25 1.37 -1.75
CA ILE A 306 29.31 2.38 -2.23
C ILE A 306 29.80 3.03 -3.53
N LYS A 307 31.10 3.44 -3.59
CA LYS A 307 31.67 4.09 -4.79
C LYS A 307 31.64 3.19 -6.02
N ASN A 308 31.84 1.89 -5.84
CA ASN A 308 31.89 0.91 -6.91
C ASN A 308 30.52 0.29 -7.23
N MET A 309 29.47 0.67 -6.49
CA MET A 309 28.13 0.14 -6.71
C MET A 309 27.58 0.61 -8.06
N ASP A 310 26.93 -0.31 -8.77
CA ASP A 310 26.20 0.03 -9.99
C ASP A 310 25.19 1.16 -9.72
N PRO A 311 25.02 2.11 -10.64
CA PRO A 311 24.15 3.27 -10.42
C PRO A 311 22.71 2.93 -10.03
N VAL A 312 22.12 1.86 -10.61
CA VAL A 312 20.75 1.43 -10.28
C VAL A 312 20.69 0.82 -8.87
N ASP A 313 21.71 0.03 -8.52
CA ASP A 313 21.83 -0.56 -7.19
C ASP A 313 22.01 0.55 -6.13
N LEU A 314 22.89 1.51 -6.38
CA LEU A 314 23.13 2.65 -5.48
C LEU A 314 21.86 3.50 -5.31
N PHE A 315 21.16 3.78 -6.41
CA PHE A 315 19.91 4.53 -6.37
C PHE A 315 18.84 3.81 -5.55
N SER A 316 18.65 2.50 -5.79
CA SER A 316 17.70 1.69 -5.05
C SER A 316 18.06 1.60 -3.56
N PHE A 317 19.35 1.43 -3.24
CA PHE A 317 19.85 1.42 -1.86
C PHE A 317 19.64 2.77 -1.17
N THR A 318 19.99 3.87 -1.85
CA THR A 318 19.77 5.24 -1.34
C THR A 318 18.30 5.50 -1.09
N SER A 319 17.40 5.08 -2.00
CA SER A 319 15.96 5.21 -1.82
C SER A 319 15.47 4.50 -0.55
N ILE A 320 15.91 3.25 -0.32
CA ILE A 320 15.55 2.50 0.88
C ILE A 320 16.04 3.21 2.14
N VAL A 321 17.34 3.54 2.21
CA VAL A 321 17.95 4.10 3.43
C VAL A 321 17.40 5.47 3.76
N VAL A 322 17.33 6.36 2.77
CA VAL A 322 16.92 7.76 2.99
C VAL A 322 15.45 7.84 3.41
N ILE A 323 14.56 7.12 2.74
CA ILE A 323 13.14 7.12 3.08
C ILE A 323 12.90 6.47 4.45
N PHE A 324 13.59 5.36 4.73
CA PHE A 324 13.50 4.69 6.03
C PHE A 324 13.94 5.61 7.18
N VAL A 325 15.11 6.25 7.04
CA VAL A 325 15.64 7.19 8.04
C VAL A 325 14.71 8.39 8.20
N PHE A 326 14.21 8.95 7.09
CA PHE A 326 13.27 10.07 7.12
C PHE A 326 12.03 9.77 7.97
N TYR A 327 11.42 8.59 7.80
CA TYR A 327 10.24 8.20 8.58
C TYR A 327 10.55 7.64 9.98
N CYS A 328 11.83 7.46 10.34
CA CYS A 328 12.22 7.19 11.73
C CYS A 328 12.26 8.46 12.60
N ILE A 329 12.42 9.65 12.01
CA ILE A 329 12.56 10.92 12.73
C ILE A 329 11.26 11.33 13.46
N PRO A 330 10.06 11.37 12.81
CA PRO A 330 8.83 11.77 13.49
C PRO A 330 8.42 10.79 14.59
N GLN A 331 7.81 11.30 15.65
CA GLN A 331 7.25 10.45 16.71
C GLN A 331 6.01 9.68 16.25
N SER A 332 5.15 10.32 15.46
CA SER A 332 3.99 9.67 14.83
C SER A 332 4.43 8.78 13.67
N LYS A 333 4.31 7.47 13.84
CA LYS A 333 4.73 6.45 12.87
C LYS A 333 3.56 5.55 12.48
N ARG A 334 3.45 5.24 11.18
CA ARG A 334 2.48 4.27 10.66
C ARG A 334 3.18 3.35 9.66
N SER A 335 2.77 2.08 9.59
CA SER A 335 3.35 1.07 8.68
C SER A 335 3.33 1.54 7.22
N VAL A 336 2.25 2.17 6.81
CA VAL A 336 2.02 2.67 5.43
C VAL A 336 3.04 3.73 4.96
N TYR A 337 3.73 4.42 5.87
CA TYR A 337 4.73 5.42 5.50
C TYR A 337 5.97 4.83 4.82
N LEU A 338 6.25 3.56 5.08
CA LEU A 338 7.39 2.86 4.49
C LEU A 338 7.10 2.28 3.09
N MET A 339 5.87 2.32 2.61
CA MET A 339 5.51 1.74 1.30
C MET A 339 6.39 2.19 0.12
N PRO A 340 6.89 3.44 0.04
CA PRO A 340 7.75 3.84 -1.09
C PRO A 340 9.08 3.08 -1.18
N ILE A 341 9.56 2.42 -0.11
CA ILE A 341 10.80 1.62 -0.17
C ILE A 341 10.59 0.20 -0.71
N TYR A 342 9.35 -0.30 -0.69
CA TYR A 342 9.04 -1.70 -1.02
C TYR A 342 9.44 -2.12 -2.45
N PRO A 343 9.22 -1.33 -3.51
CA PRO A 343 9.66 -1.72 -4.86
C PRO A 343 11.18 -1.84 -4.98
N PHE A 344 11.95 -1.06 -4.23
CA PHE A 344 13.40 -1.11 -4.21
C PHE A 344 13.92 -2.32 -3.41
N ILE A 345 13.25 -2.68 -2.31
CA ILE A 345 13.54 -3.93 -1.59
C ILE A 345 13.20 -5.12 -2.47
N ALA A 346 12.07 -5.11 -3.19
CA ALA A 346 11.68 -6.17 -4.13
C ALA A 346 12.74 -6.40 -5.20
N TYR A 347 13.36 -5.34 -5.71
CA TYR A 347 14.47 -5.43 -6.64
C TYR A 347 15.68 -6.20 -6.04
N PHE A 348 16.11 -5.86 -4.84
CA PHE A 348 17.21 -6.58 -4.18
C PHE A 348 16.83 -8.01 -3.81
N LEU A 349 15.59 -8.22 -3.37
CA LEU A 349 15.10 -9.55 -3.06
C LEU A 349 15.04 -10.44 -4.32
N ALA A 350 14.63 -9.91 -5.45
CA ALA A 350 14.68 -10.64 -6.72
C ALA A 350 16.12 -11.06 -7.08
N LYS A 351 17.10 -10.16 -6.93
CA LYS A 351 18.55 -10.50 -7.11
C LYS A 351 18.96 -11.62 -6.16
N TYR A 352 18.55 -11.53 -4.91
CA TYR A 352 18.87 -12.52 -3.89
C TYR A 352 18.24 -13.90 -4.18
N LEU A 353 17.01 -13.93 -4.66
CA LEU A 353 16.36 -15.18 -5.04
C LEU A 353 17.06 -15.88 -6.21
N PHE A 354 17.47 -15.13 -7.24
CA PHE A 354 18.30 -15.69 -8.32
C PHE A 354 19.64 -16.23 -7.80
N TYR A 355 20.26 -15.53 -6.84
CA TYR A 355 21.47 -16.03 -6.18
C TYR A 355 21.22 -17.33 -5.43
N LEU A 356 20.12 -17.45 -4.66
CA LEU A 356 19.77 -18.69 -3.97
C LEU A 356 19.53 -19.85 -4.93
N VAL A 357 18.88 -19.62 -6.08
CA VAL A 357 18.71 -20.63 -7.13
C VAL A 357 20.07 -21.07 -7.69
N LYS A 358 20.96 -20.11 -8.00
CA LYS A 358 22.31 -20.41 -8.49
C LYS A 358 23.14 -21.23 -7.49
N LYS A 359 22.95 -20.99 -6.19
CA LYS A 359 23.59 -21.73 -5.09
C LYS A 359 22.90 -23.06 -4.78
N GLN A 360 21.84 -23.43 -5.51
CA GLN A 360 21.03 -24.64 -5.27
C GLN A 360 20.51 -24.74 -3.83
N SER A 361 20.15 -23.58 -3.24
CA SER A 361 19.69 -23.50 -1.85
C SER A 361 18.36 -24.24 -1.66
N LYS A 362 18.34 -25.19 -0.74
CA LYS A 362 17.13 -25.96 -0.37
C LYS A 362 16.01 -25.06 0.19
N VAL A 363 16.36 -23.87 0.67
CA VAL A 363 15.42 -22.92 1.30
C VAL A 363 14.24 -22.58 0.39
N ILE A 364 14.46 -22.44 -0.93
CA ILE A 364 13.38 -22.17 -1.88
C ILE A 364 12.34 -23.29 -1.89
N LYS A 365 12.81 -24.56 -1.88
CA LYS A 365 11.91 -25.72 -1.82
C LYS A 365 11.18 -25.80 -0.48
N VAL A 366 11.89 -25.58 0.63
CA VAL A 366 11.33 -25.57 1.99
C VAL A 366 10.26 -24.48 2.12
N TYR A 367 10.57 -23.26 1.69
CA TYR A 367 9.64 -22.13 1.75
C TYR A 367 8.36 -22.39 0.95
N GLY A 368 8.47 -22.87 -0.28
CA GLY A 368 7.29 -23.22 -1.08
C GLY A 368 6.49 -24.38 -0.49
N SER A 369 7.14 -25.32 0.20
CA SER A 369 6.45 -26.39 0.93
C SER A 369 5.68 -25.85 2.15
N ILE A 370 6.22 -24.85 2.84
CA ILE A 370 5.50 -24.16 3.94
C ILE A 370 4.25 -23.47 3.39
N LEU A 371 4.35 -22.74 2.28
CA LEU A 371 3.18 -22.11 1.66
C LEU A 371 2.14 -23.14 1.20
N ALA A 372 2.58 -24.27 0.65
CA ALA A 372 1.69 -25.35 0.26
C ALA A 372 0.98 -25.99 1.46
N VAL A 373 1.66 -26.17 2.59
CA VAL A 373 1.05 -26.64 3.85
C VAL A 373 0.05 -25.62 4.39
N ILE A 374 0.39 -24.33 4.39
CA ILE A 374 -0.53 -23.26 4.79
C ILE A 374 -1.81 -23.28 3.93
N SER A 375 -1.66 -23.44 2.61
CA SER A 375 -2.78 -23.54 1.68
C SER A 375 -3.68 -24.72 1.99
N LEU A 376 -3.10 -25.88 2.29
CA LEU A 376 -3.83 -27.09 2.66
C LEU A 376 -4.56 -26.93 4.00
N LEU A 377 -3.89 -26.31 5.00
CA LEU A 377 -4.49 -26.06 6.31
C LEU A 377 -5.66 -25.09 6.21
N LEU A 378 -5.55 -23.99 5.43
CA LEU A 378 -6.65 -23.06 5.18
C LEU A 378 -7.85 -23.76 4.54
N PHE A 379 -7.62 -24.61 3.54
CA PHE A 379 -8.68 -25.36 2.88
C PHE A 379 -9.31 -26.38 3.83
N THR A 380 -8.52 -27.11 4.61
CA THR A 380 -9.02 -28.07 5.60
C THR A 380 -9.86 -27.37 6.67
N CYS A 381 -9.37 -26.22 7.17
CA CYS A 381 -10.10 -25.41 8.13
C CYS A 381 -11.45 -24.94 7.54
N PHE A 382 -11.46 -24.49 6.29
CA PHE A 382 -12.70 -24.14 5.59
C PHE A 382 -13.69 -25.31 5.53
N ILE A 383 -13.23 -26.50 5.16
CA ILE A 383 -14.12 -27.70 5.09
C ILE A 383 -14.66 -28.05 6.48
N VAL A 384 -13.82 -28.05 7.52
CA VAL A 384 -14.22 -28.34 8.90
C VAL A 384 -15.30 -27.36 9.38
N LEU A 385 -15.12 -26.06 9.10
CA LEU A 385 -16.10 -25.02 9.41
C LEU A 385 -17.40 -25.25 8.60
N LYS A 386 -17.28 -25.46 7.30
CA LYS A 386 -18.42 -25.65 6.39
C LYS A 386 -19.28 -26.84 6.74
N CYS A 387 -18.67 -27.91 7.26
CA CYS A 387 -19.39 -29.12 7.75
C CYS A 387 -19.98 -28.93 9.15
N GLY A 388 -19.83 -27.79 9.80
CA GLY A 388 -20.38 -27.54 11.13
C GLY A 388 -19.72 -28.36 12.25
N LEU A 389 -18.50 -28.85 12.05
CA LEU A 389 -17.79 -29.69 13.01
C LEU A 389 -17.24 -28.91 14.22
N ILE A 390 -17.30 -27.60 14.21
CA ILE A 390 -16.88 -26.73 15.33
C ILE A 390 -18.14 -26.21 16.02
N PRO A 391 -18.43 -26.64 17.26
CA PRO A 391 -19.58 -26.13 18.00
C PRO A 391 -19.36 -24.71 18.50
N GLU A 392 -20.40 -23.88 18.53
CA GLU A 392 -20.32 -22.49 18.98
C GLU A 392 -19.89 -22.35 20.44
N THR A 393 -20.10 -23.38 21.25
CA THR A 393 -19.74 -23.44 22.68
C THR A 393 -18.23 -23.36 22.94
N ILE A 394 -17.39 -23.58 21.91
CA ILE A 394 -15.92 -23.39 22.01
C ILE A 394 -15.57 -21.93 22.24
N PHE A 395 -16.35 -20.99 21.69
CA PHE A 395 -16.09 -19.57 21.81
C PHE A 395 -16.66 -19.04 23.12
N GLN A 396 -15.75 -18.56 24.00
CA GLN A 396 -16.10 -18.01 25.31
C GLN A 396 -15.40 -16.66 25.52
N GLY A 397 -15.91 -15.86 26.47
CA GLY A 397 -15.35 -14.58 26.85
C GLY A 397 -15.86 -13.40 26.00
N ARG A 398 -15.21 -12.24 26.16
CA ARG A 398 -15.67 -10.95 25.63
C ARG A 398 -15.89 -10.93 24.10
N HIS A 399 -15.13 -11.71 23.35
CA HIS A 399 -15.18 -11.74 21.88
C HIS A 399 -15.89 -12.98 21.32
N ALA A 400 -16.62 -13.72 22.18
CA ALA A 400 -17.29 -14.95 21.76
C ALA A 400 -18.27 -14.71 20.59
N GLN A 401 -19.10 -13.67 20.69
CA GLN A 401 -20.08 -13.35 19.65
C GLN A 401 -19.43 -12.96 18.32
N ASP A 402 -18.37 -12.17 18.35
CA ASP A 402 -17.62 -11.78 17.14
C ASP A 402 -17.02 -13.01 16.44
N ASN A 403 -16.45 -13.94 17.23
CA ASN A 403 -15.89 -15.18 16.71
C ASN A 403 -16.97 -16.12 16.13
N ILE A 404 -18.13 -16.19 16.76
CA ILE A 404 -19.29 -16.95 16.25
C ILE A 404 -19.77 -16.33 14.92
N ASN A 405 -19.93 -15.01 14.86
CA ASN A 405 -20.33 -14.31 13.65
C ASN A 405 -19.33 -14.53 12.52
N PHE A 406 -18.04 -14.45 12.80
CA PHE A 406 -16.98 -14.77 11.86
C PHE A 406 -17.05 -16.21 11.37
N MET A 407 -17.22 -17.17 12.27
CA MET A 407 -17.36 -18.59 11.92
C MET A 407 -18.57 -18.82 11.01
N ARG A 408 -19.73 -18.27 11.36
CA ARG A 408 -20.96 -18.36 10.56
C ARG A 408 -20.78 -17.70 9.18
N ALA A 409 -20.09 -16.58 9.11
CA ALA A 409 -19.78 -15.92 7.84
C ALA A 409 -18.95 -16.81 6.91
N ILE A 410 -17.93 -17.51 7.43
CA ILE A 410 -17.14 -18.49 6.67
C ILE A 410 -17.99 -19.70 6.27
N GLN A 411 -18.87 -20.21 7.15
CA GLN A 411 -19.80 -21.32 6.83
C GLN A 411 -20.76 -20.95 5.69
N ASN A 412 -21.19 -19.70 5.63
CA ASN A 412 -22.13 -19.21 4.64
C ASN A 412 -21.49 -18.89 3.27
N ILE A 413 -20.15 -18.94 3.14
CA ILE A 413 -19.51 -18.79 1.84
C ILE A 413 -20.12 -19.81 0.86
N SER A 414 -20.70 -19.32 -0.22
CA SER A 414 -21.38 -20.10 -1.23
C SER A 414 -21.07 -19.57 -2.64
N GLY A 415 -21.51 -20.31 -3.65
CA GLY A 415 -21.25 -19.97 -5.04
C GLY A 415 -19.97 -20.62 -5.59
N ALA A 416 -20.07 -21.12 -6.82
CA ALA A 416 -18.98 -21.86 -7.47
C ALA A 416 -17.70 -21.04 -7.61
N GLY A 417 -17.80 -19.73 -7.84
CA GLY A 417 -16.64 -18.83 -7.95
C GLY A 417 -15.84 -18.73 -6.66
N ALA A 418 -16.49 -18.48 -5.52
CA ALA A 418 -15.82 -18.38 -4.22
C ALA A 418 -15.19 -19.73 -3.80
N LEU A 419 -15.90 -20.83 -3.99
CA LEU A 419 -15.38 -22.19 -3.70
C LEU A 419 -14.17 -22.53 -4.59
N PHE A 420 -14.20 -22.12 -5.86
CA PHE A 420 -13.07 -22.29 -6.77
C PHE A 420 -11.86 -21.48 -6.31
N LEU A 421 -12.04 -20.22 -5.93
CA LEU A 421 -10.97 -19.37 -5.41
C LEU A 421 -10.34 -19.96 -4.12
N ILE A 422 -11.15 -20.50 -3.22
CA ILE A 422 -10.67 -21.18 -1.99
C ILE A 422 -9.83 -22.42 -2.33
N ALA A 423 -10.19 -23.15 -3.38
CA ALA A 423 -9.48 -24.38 -3.79
C ALA A 423 -8.15 -24.11 -4.51
N ILE A 424 -8.02 -22.95 -5.21
CA ILE A 424 -6.84 -22.61 -6.03
C ILE A 424 -5.52 -22.78 -5.27
N PRO A 425 -5.28 -22.18 -4.09
CA PRO A 425 -3.98 -22.28 -3.43
C PRO A 425 -3.63 -23.72 -3.03
N THR A 426 -4.63 -24.53 -2.70
CA THR A 426 -4.43 -25.96 -2.38
C THR A 426 -4.04 -26.76 -3.63
N ILE A 427 -4.69 -26.54 -4.76
CA ILE A 427 -4.36 -27.17 -6.04
C ILE A 427 -2.91 -26.79 -6.43
N LEU A 428 -2.55 -25.52 -6.31
CA LEU A 428 -1.20 -25.03 -6.59
C LEU A 428 -0.17 -25.60 -5.59
N GLY A 429 -0.54 -25.77 -4.32
CA GLY A 429 0.30 -26.41 -3.29
C GLY A 429 0.57 -27.89 -3.59
N ILE A 430 -0.44 -28.63 -4.03
CA ILE A 430 -0.31 -30.02 -4.48
C ILE A 430 0.60 -30.09 -5.71
N TYR A 431 0.38 -29.21 -6.70
CA TYR A 431 1.25 -29.09 -7.87
C TYR A 431 2.71 -28.80 -7.47
N TRP A 432 2.94 -27.83 -6.54
CA TRP A 432 4.26 -27.55 -5.98
C TRP A 432 4.93 -28.79 -5.42
N TRP A 433 4.21 -29.60 -4.64
CA TRP A 433 4.72 -30.81 -4.00
C TRP A 433 5.23 -31.84 -5.00
N PHE A 434 4.47 -32.07 -6.08
CA PHE A 434 4.90 -32.98 -7.14
C PHE A 434 6.04 -32.38 -7.98
N TYR A 435 5.98 -31.10 -8.28
CA TYR A 435 6.97 -30.41 -9.09
C TYR A 435 8.37 -30.42 -8.45
N GLN A 436 8.45 -30.11 -7.14
CA GLN A 436 9.72 -30.07 -6.42
C GLN A 436 10.42 -31.45 -6.29
N ARG A 437 9.66 -32.54 -6.28
CA ARG A 437 10.20 -33.92 -6.22
C ARG A 437 10.82 -34.34 -7.53
N LYS A 438 10.24 -33.92 -8.65
CA LYS A 438 10.65 -34.36 -9.99
C LYS A 438 11.73 -33.50 -10.63
N ASN A 439 11.97 -32.30 -10.13
CA ASN A 439 12.82 -31.31 -10.79
C ASN A 439 13.96 -30.83 -9.89
N ALA A 440 15.14 -30.61 -10.50
CA ALA A 440 16.22 -29.85 -9.91
C ALA A 440 15.87 -28.38 -9.83
N LEU A 441 16.41 -27.67 -8.82
CA LEU A 441 16.13 -26.25 -8.59
C LEU A 441 16.60 -25.41 -9.79
N ASN A 442 15.70 -24.60 -10.31
CA ASN A 442 15.94 -23.68 -11.42
C ASN A 442 15.03 -22.43 -11.30
N ASN A 443 15.16 -21.45 -12.18
CA ASN A 443 14.40 -20.19 -12.12
C ASN A 443 12.86 -20.39 -12.18
N ARG A 444 12.37 -21.52 -12.72
CA ARG A 444 10.91 -21.78 -12.76
C ARG A 444 10.32 -21.96 -11.37
N PHE A 445 11.12 -22.38 -10.39
CA PHE A 445 10.67 -22.46 -8.99
C PHE A 445 10.29 -21.09 -8.44
N LEU A 446 10.97 -20.01 -8.84
CA LEU A 446 10.65 -18.66 -8.41
C LEU A 446 9.27 -18.21 -8.92
N TYR A 447 8.98 -18.52 -10.18
CA TYR A 447 7.65 -18.23 -10.74
C TYR A 447 6.55 -19.13 -10.14
N ALA A 448 6.85 -20.38 -9.85
CA ALA A 448 5.92 -21.26 -9.15
C ALA A 448 5.60 -20.77 -7.73
N LEU A 449 6.59 -20.19 -7.01
CA LEU A 449 6.36 -19.53 -5.73
C LEU A 449 5.45 -18.30 -5.87
N VAL A 450 5.69 -17.48 -6.88
CA VAL A 450 4.84 -16.32 -7.17
C VAL A 450 3.39 -16.75 -7.42
N VAL A 451 3.19 -17.76 -8.27
CA VAL A 451 1.85 -18.28 -8.61
C VAL A 451 1.16 -18.85 -7.36
N LEU A 452 1.89 -19.57 -6.51
CA LEU A 452 1.34 -20.09 -5.24
C LEU A 452 0.95 -18.97 -4.29
N THR A 453 1.80 -17.94 -4.16
CA THR A 453 1.50 -16.76 -3.35
C THR A 453 0.29 -15.98 -3.88
N MET A 454 0.20 -15.81 -5.19
CA MET A 454 -0.97 -15.18 -5.82
C MET A 454 -2.25 -16.00 -5.61
N GLY A 455 -2.16 -17.33 -5.68
CA GLY A 455 -3.28 -18.21 -5.37
C GLY A 455 -3.82 -17.99 -3.95
N LEU A 456 -2.93 -17.78 -2.97
CA LEU A 456 -3.34 -17.44 -1.61
C LEU A 456 -4.07 -16.09 -1.54
N TYR A 457 -3.57 -15.05 -2.23
CA TYR A 457 -4.26 -13.76 -2.28
C TYR A 457 -5.61 -13.84 -2.98
N LEU A 458 -5.73 -14.61 -4.07
CA LEU A 458 -7.03 -14.82 -4.74
C LEU A 458 -8.07 -15.44 -3.81
N ALA A 459 -7.68 -16.41 -2.98
CA ALA A 459 -8.58 -17.01 -2.00
C ALA A 459 -8.94 -16.03 -0.86
N LEU A 460 -7.95 -15.27 -0.40
CA LEU A 460 -8.14 -14.28 0.67
C LEU A 460 -9.07 -13.16 0.19
N ASP A 461 -8.75 -12.50 -0.92
CA ASP A 461 -9.49 -11.33 -1.39
C ASP A 461 -10.84 -11.67 -2.01
N GLY A 462 -10.95 -12.85 -2.64
CA GLY A 462 -12.16 -13.25 -3.35
C GLY A 462 -13.19 -14.02 -2.50
N ALA A 463 -12.79 -14.52 -1.32
CA ALA A 463 -13.69 -15.33 -0.50
C ALA A 463 -13.55 -15.07 1.00
N TYR A 464 -12.37 -15.31 1.60
CA TYR A 464 -12.22 -15.27 3.05
C TYR A 464 -12.37 -13.85 3.63
N GLN A 465 -11.71 -12.87 3.03
CA GLN A 465 -11.71 -11.50 3.51
C GLN A 465 -13.10 -10.84 3.39
N PRO A 466 -13.82 -10.93 2.26
CA PRO A 466 -15.18 -10.42 2.18
C PRO A 466 -16.11 -11.06 3.25
N ALA A 467 -16.08 -12.37 3.42
CA ALA A 467 -16.89 -13.03 4.44
C ALA A 467 -16.57 -12.53 5.86
N ALA A 468 -15.26 -12.42 6.18
CA ALA A 468 -14.80 -11.96 7.49
C ALA A 468 -15.13 -10.50 7.78
N LEU A 469 -15.00 -9.61 6.79
CA LEU A 469 -15.17 -8.18 6.99
C LEU A 469 -16.64 -7.76 6.94
N ASN A 470 -17.43 -8.37 6.06
CA ASN A 470 -18.86 -8.08 5.96
C ASN A 470 -19.62 -8.50 7.21
N SER A 471 -19.13 -9.51 7.96
CA SER A 471 -19.72 -9.87 9.26
C SER A 471 -19.60 -8.78 10.33
N LYS A 472 -18.76 -7.77 10.09
CA LYS A 472 -18.53 -6.62 10.99
C LYS A 472 -19.07 -5.30 10.42
N SER A 473 -19.70 -5.34 9.26
CA SER A 473 -20.22 -4.16 8.59
C SER A 473 -21.48 -3.64 9.27
N VAL A 474 -21.63 -2.32 9.28
CA VAL A 474 -22.84 -1.63 9.77
C VAL A 474 -23.84 -1.34 8.66
N LYS A 475 -23.60 -1.80 7.45
CA LYS A 475 -24.46 -1.54 6.29
C LYS A 475 -25.89 -2.00 6.50
N PHE A 476 -26.08 -3.13 7.17
CA PHE A 476 -27.42 -3.61 7.50
C PHE A 476 -28.16 -2.65 8.45
N ILE A 477 -27.46 -2.01 9.40
CA ILE A 477 -28.02 -1.00 10.31
C ILE A 477 -28.47 0.22 9.51
N ALA A 478 -27.64 0.71 8.58
CA ALA A 478 -27.98 1.81 7.69
C ALA A 478 -29.26 1.49 6.90
N THR A 479 -29.36 0.28 6.34
CA THR A 479 -30.54 -0.15 5.58
C THR A 479 -31.81 -0.18 6.44
N GLU A 480 -31.72 -0.57 7.71
CA GLU A 480 -32.88 -0.54 8.63
C GLU A 480 -33.25 0.92 9.00
N ILE A 481 -32.25 1.79 9.19
CA ILE A 481 -32.49 3.22 9.45
C ILE A 481 -33.19 3.85 8.25
N GLU A 482 -32.76 3.59 7.03
CA GLU A 482 -33.37 4.13 5.82
C GLU A 482 -34.85 3.73 5.62
N LYS A 483 -35.26 2.58 6.15
CA LYS A 483 -36.68 2.16 6.14
C LYS A 483 -37.55 3.03 7.06
N VAL A 484 -36.98 3.50 8.17
CA VAL A 484 -37.67 4.31 9.17
C VAL A 484 -37.56 5.80 8.89
N ALA A 485 -36.38 6.24 8.42
CA ALA A 485 -36.06 7.62 8.09
C ALA A 485 -35.43 7.68 6.68
N PRO A 486 -36.25 7.68 5.62
CA PRO A 486 -35.78 7.69 4.24
C PRO A 486 -35.01 8.99 3.92
N GLU A 487 -34.22 8.95 2.86
CA GLU A 487 -33.33 10.06 2.44
C GLU A 487 -34.11 11.38 2.25
N SER A 488 -35.37 11.31 1.91
CA SER A 488 -36.28 12.46 1.76
C SER A 488 -36.53 13.25 3.06
N GLU A 489 -36.24 12.67 4.21
CA GLU A 489 -36.43 13.35 5.51
C GLU A 489 -35.26 14.24 5.91
N GLY A 490 -34.14 14.23 5.16
CA GLY A 490 -33.00 15.14 5.35
C GLY A 490 -32.00 14.69 6.41
N THR A 491 -31.40 15.64 7.11
CA THR A 491 -30.30 15.44 8.07
C THR A 491 -30.77 14.69 9.31
N MET A 492 -29.96 13.74 9.77
CA MET A 492 -30.12 13.05 11.05
C MET A 492 -29.07 13.55 12.03
N TYR A 493 -29.42 13.53 13.32
CA TYR A 493 -28.49 13.96 14.36
C TYR A 493 -27.99 12.76 15.16
N GLU A 494 -26.68 12.74 15.38
CA GLU A 494 -26.01 11.73 16.18
C GLU A 494 -25.94 12.19 17.63
N PHE A 495 -26.44 11.38 18.56
CA PHE A 495 -26.27 11.64 19.98
C PHE A 495 -24.98 11.00 20.48
N ILE A 496 -24.02 11.84 20.91
CA ILE A 496 -22.76 11.40 21.49
C ILE A 496 -22.77 11.74 22.99
N GLU A 497 -22.59 10.73 23.84
CA GLU A 497 -22.50 10.96 25.30
C GLU A 497 -21.31 11.85 25.67
N GLU A 498 -21.47 12.76 26.62
CA GLU A 498 -20.41 13.65 27.12
C GLU A 498 -19.16 12.90 27.60
N SER A 499 -19.33 11.68 28.13
CA SER A 499 -18.21 10.82 28.53
C SER A 499 -17.25 10.46 27.39
N LEU A 500 -17.76 10.39 26.17
CA LEU A 500 -16.97 10.14 24.96
C LEU A 500 -16.29 11.40 24.45
N HIS A 501 -16.92 12.56 24.60
CA HIS A 501 -16.30 13.86 24.32
C HIS A 501 -15.13 14.17 25.26
N ALA A 502 -15.22 13.78 26.53
CA ALA A 502 -14.15 13.98 27.51
C ALA A 502 -12.86 13.21 27.18
N ALA A 503 -12.93 12.19 26.32
CA ALA A 503 -11.76 11.46 25.84
C ALA A 503 -10.99 12.18 24.71
N GLY A 504 -11.45 13.34 24.24
CA GLY A 504 -10.75 14.21 23.29
C GLY A 504 -10.78 13.79 21.82
N ASP A 505 -11.52 12.74 21.48
CA ASP A 505 -11.74 12.34 20.08
C ASP A 505 -13.20 12.61 19.69
N PRO A 506 -13.49 13.39 18.65
CA PRO A 506 -14.82 13.44 18.06
C PRO A 506 -15.16 12.03 17.55
N VAL A 507 -16.18 11.42 18.11
CA VAL A 507 -16.63 10.08 17.77
C VAL A 507 -17.62 10.19 16.62
N HIS A 508 -17.13 10.24 15.39
CA HIS A 508 -17.98 10.13 14.21
C HIS A 508 -18.08 8.68 13.75
N TYR A 509 -19.30 8.20 13.50
CA TYR A 509 -19.56 6.89 12.92
C TYR A 509 -19.44 6.97 11.39
N PHE A 510 -18.22 7.17 10.88
CA PHE A 510 -17.94 7.34 9.46
C PHE A 510 -18.49 6.19 8.60
N GLU A 511 -18.47 4.95 9.11
CA GLU A 511 -18.99 3.78 8.42
C GLU A 511 -20.51 3.90 8.20
N LEU A 512 -21.24 4.28 9.25
CA LEU A 512 -22.68 4.45 9.19
C LEU A 512 -23.05 5.65 8.32
N ASN A 513 -22.35 6.80 8.53
CA ASN A 513 -22.58 8.02 7.78
C ASN A 513 -22.34 7.84 6.27
N PHE A 514 -21.36 7.03 5.89
CA PHE A 514 -21.13 6.72 4.47
C PHE A 514 -22.36 6.02 3.85
N TYR A 515 -22.89 5.01 4.53
CA TYR A 515 -24.06 4.26 4.05
C TYR A 515 -25.37 5.06 4.16
N LEU A 516 -25.41 6.10 4.97
CA LEU A 516 -26.51 7.06 5.08
C LEU A 516 -26.29 8.32 4.24
N HIS A 517 -25.36 8.28 3.27
CA HIS A 517 -25.15 9.33 2.29
C HIS A 517 -24.77 10.70 2.90
N ASN A 518 -23.90 10.69 3.94
CA ASN A 518 -23.44 11.86 4.66
C ASN A 518 -24.56 12.68 5.33
N ARG A 519 -25.59 12.00 5.86
CA ARG A 519 -26.77 12.60 6.51
C ARG A 519 -26.65 12.71 8.03
N LEU A 520 -25.63 12.10 8.64
CA LEU A 520 -25.37 12.23 10.08
C LEU A 520 -24.63 13.54 10.37
N ASP A 521 -25.25 14.32 11.30
CA ASP A 521 -24.76 15.62 11.78
C ASP A 521 -24.46 15.58 13.28
#